data_889408025de88b577475aa1051b107b2
#
_entry.id   889408025de88b577475aa1051b107b2
#
_cell.length_a   1.000
_cell.length_b   1.000
_cell.length_c   1.000
_cell.angle_alpha   90.00
_cell.angle_beta   90.00
_cell.angle_gamma   90.00
#
_symmetry.space_group_name_H-M   'P 1'
#
loop_
_entity.id
_entity.type
_entity.pdbx_description
1 polymer ?
#
loop_
_entity_poly.entity_id
_entity_poly.type
_entity_poly.pdbx_seq_one_letter_code
_entity_poly.pdbx_strand_id
1 'polypeptide(L)'
;MAAAFSTHSNACVSEYSDHNYYMFSVFNRDQTSPAYLYDIASYWQKYAGNTSSVNLSFYRWNKEDILKVAKHKKDAGMLSYLGSLNAYLDACEKLNPNAWNYASKQERLLIQQSLTRLNNASKIYKGTQLKSQYALLHMRTNMMKGFHQQNITYWNAIASRLPKSPWREAMRNIYARALWKTGKHQ
;
A
#
# COMPACT_ATOMS: atom_id res chain seq x y z
N MET A 1 46.20 -22.87 11.74
CA MET A 1 45.06 -23.09 10.80
C MET A 1 43.98 -22.10 11.17
N ALA A 2 43.85 -21.01 10.44
CA ALA A 2 42.81 -20.01 10.66
C ALA A 2 41.62 -20.33 9.75
N ALA A 3 40.51 -20.68 10.32
CA ALA A 3 39.27 -20.90 9.61
C ALA A 3 38.69 -19.54 9.21
N ALA A 4 38.74 -19.25 7.92
CA ALA A 4 38.06 -18.09 7.36
C ALA A 4 36.55 -18.34 7.40
N PHE A 5 35.85 -17.66 8.29
CA PHE A 5 34.39 -17.55 8.22
C PHE A 5 34.02 -16.64 7.06
N SER A 6 33.62 -17.27 5.97
CA SER A 6 32.94 -16.59 4.88
C SER A 6 31.56 -16.17 5.39
N THR A 7 31.47 -14.95 5.84
CA THR A 7 30.16 -14.31 6.02
C THR A 7 29.60 -14.03 4.62
N HIS A 8 28.79 -14.94 4.12
CA HIS A 8 27.91 -14.59 3.02
C HIS A 8 26.98 -13.49 3.50
N SER A 9 27.36 -12.27 3.23
CA SER A 9 26.42 -11.17 3.22
C SER A 9 25.48 -11.44 2.06
N ASN A 10 24.39 -12.14 2.31
CA ASN A 10 23.21 -12.11 1.46
C ASN A 10 22.59 -10.71 1.57
N ALA A 11 23.35 -9.73 1.15
CA ALA A 11 22.86 -8.39 0.87
C ALA A 11 22.07 -8.49 -0.45
N CYS A 12 20.98 -9.18 -0.47
CA CYS A 12 19.70 -8.65 -0.53
C CYS A 12 19.24 -7.82 -1.70
N VAL A 13 19.19 -8.29 -2.84
CA VAL A 13 18.64 -7.47 -3.94
C VAL A 13 17.26 -7.95 -4.39
N SER A 14 16.89 -9.17 -4.10
CA SER A 14 15.60 -9.74 -4.53
C SER A 14 14.40 -9.34 -3.67
N GLU A 15 14.65 -8.73 -2.53
CA GLU A 15 13.61 -8.48 -1.54
C GLU A 15 12.83 -7.17 -1.74
N TYR A 16 13.31 -6.28 -2.60
CA TYR A 16 12.76 -4.93 -2.70
C TYR A 16 11.47 -4.82 -3.52
N SER A 17 11.22 -5.73 -4.44
CA SER A 17 9.96 -5.74 -5.19
C SER A 17 8.76 -6.14 -4.33
N ASP A 18 8.99 -6.96 -3.32
CA ASP A 18 7.94 -7.45 -2.43
C ASP A 18 7.67 -6.49 -1.26
N HIS A 19 8.60 -5.59 -0.96
CA HIS A 19 8.47 -4.64 0.14
C HIS A 19 7.29 -3.69 0.03
N ASN A 20 6.84 -3.36 -1.16
CA ASN A 20 5.69 -2.48 -1.34
C ASN A 20 4.40 -3.05 -0.75
N TYR A 21 4.29 -4.37 -0.65
CA TYR A 21 3.16 -5.04 0.00
C TYR A 21 3.35 -5.18 1.51
N TYR A 22 4.59 -5.38 1.96
CA TYR A 22 4.93 -5.62 3.36
C TYR A 22 5.36 -4.35 4.11
N MET A 23 5.59 -3.26 3.42
CA MET A 23 6.03 -1.99 4.02
C MET A 23 5.11 -1.51 5.15
N PHE A 24 3.92 -2.09 5.26
CA PHE A 24 2.91 -1.77 6.27
C PHE A 24 2.56 -2.94 7.17
N SER A 25 3.20 -4.08 6.99
CA SER A 25 3.01 -5.22 7.87
C SER A 25 3.87 -5.07 9.11
N VAL A 26 3.26 -5.17 10.28
CA VAL A 26 3.95 -5.24 11.57
C VAL A 26 4.50 -6.65 11.82
N PHE A 27 4.11 -7.60 10.95
CA PHE A 27 4.41 -9.02 11.14
C PHE A 27 5.71 -9.41 10.45
N ASN A 28 6.42 -10.28 11.10
CA ASN A 28 7.66 -10.84 10.59
C ASN A 28 7.37 -11.59 9.29
N ARG A 29 8.22 -11.38 8.33
CA ARG A 29 8.14 -11.77 6.94
C ARG A 29 8.04 -13.27 6.71
N ASP A 30 8.58 -14.04 7.61
CA ASP A 30 8.91 -15.44 7.34
C ASP A 30 7.80 -16.43 7.68
N GLN A 31 6.67 -16.00 8.23
CA GLN A 31 5.79 -17.01 8.80
C GLN A 31 4.35 -17.02 8.28
N THR A 32 3.74 -15.93 7.96
CA THR A 32 2.41 -15.94 7.33
C THR A 32 2.04 -14.55 6.85
N SER A 33 1.65 -14.43 5.61
CA SER A 33 1.04 -13.20 5.12
C SER A 33 -0.19 -12.87 5.96
N PRO A 34 -0.37 -11.61 6.38
CA PRO A 34 -1.53 -11.22 7.16
C PRO A 34 -2.83 -11.66 6.49
N ALA A 35 -3.75 -12.22 7.25
CA ALA A 35 -5.02 -12.76 6.72
C ALA A 35 -5.77 -11.76 5.84
N TYR A 36 -5.71 -10.46 6.17
CA TYR A 36 -6.36 -9.42 5.36
C TYR A 36 -5.82 -9.32 3.92
N LEU A 37 -4.60 -9.77 3.64
CA LEU A 37 -4.06 -9.77 2.28
C LEU A 37 -4.74 -10.84 1.42
N TYR A 38 -5.06 -11.99 1.99
CA TYR A 38 -5.86 -13.02 1.30
C TYR A 38 -7.27 -12.50 1.02
N ASP A 39 -7.84 -11.77 1.96
CA ASP A 39 -9.16 -11.17 1.78
C ASP A 39 -9.15 -10.07 0.71
N ILE A 40 -8.06 -9.31 0.59
CA ILE A 40 -7.88 -8.33 -0.49
C ILE A 40 -7.75 -9.03 -1.84
N ALA A 41 -6.99 -10.11 -1.93
CA ALA A 41 -6.88 -10.91 -3.15
C ALA A 41 -8.24 -11.49 -3.56
N SER A 42 -8.98 -12.04 -2.61
CA SER A 42 -10.34 -12.55 -2.82
C SER A 42 -11.31 -11.48 -3.29
N TYR A 43 -11.19 -10.25 -2.76
CA TYR A 43 -11.98 -9.11 -3.26
C TYR A 43 -11.71 -8.84 -4.75
N TRP A 44 -10.45 -8.83 -5.16
CA TRP A 44 -10.09 -8.59 -6.56
C TRP A 44 -10.55 -9.72 -7.48
N GLN A 45 -10.43 -10.98 -7.04
CA GLN A 45 -10.98 -12.13 -7.76
C GLN A 45 -12.49 -12.00 -7.96
N LYS A 46 -13.21 -11.65 -6.90
CA LYS A 46 -14.64 -11.43 -6.94
C LYS A 46 -15.01 -10.25 -7.85
N TYR A 47 -14.24 -9.17 -7.82
CA TYR A 47 -14.44 -8.03 -8.72
C TYR A 47 -14.20 -8.42 -10.18
N ALA A 48 -13.16 -9.18 -10.46
CA ALA A 48 -12.85 -9.66 -11.81
C ALA A 48 -13.92 -10.62 -12.35
N GLY A 49 -14.60 -11.36 -11.47
CA GLY A 49 -15.51 -12.44 -11.83
C GLY A 49 -14.77 -13.75 -12.07
N ASN A 50 -15.51 -14.87 -12.12
CA ASN A 50 -14.94 -16.21 -12.27
C ASN A 50 -14.37 -16.49 -13.69
N THR A 51 -14.35 -15.53 -14.58
CA THR A 51 -13.78 -15.65 -15.93
C THR A 51 -12.26 -15.62 -15.92
N SER A 52 -11.64 -16.16 -14.92
CA SER A 52 -10.31 -15.76 -14.58
C SER A 52 -9.25 -16.77 -14.93
N SER A 53 -8.59 -16.50 -16.00
CA SER A 53 -7.15 -16.63 -16.13
C SER A 53 -6.38 -15.51 -15.35
N VAL A 54 -7.06 -14.71 -14.55
CA VAL A 54 -6.44 -13.70 -13.71
C VAL A 54 -5.80 -14.42 -12.55
N ASN A 55 -4.56 -14.85 -12.75
CA ASN A 55 -3.71 -15.35 -11.70
C ASN A 55 -3.33 -14.15 -10.81
N LEU A 56 -4.24 -13.79 -9.93
CA LEU A 56 -3.97 -12.86 -8.84
C LEU A 56 -3.03 -13.59 -7.89
N SER A 57 -1.80 -13.82 -8.35
CA SER A 57 -0.78 -14.28 -7.44
C SER A 57 -0.73 -13.27 -6.30
N PHE A 58 -0.76 -13.75 -5.11
CA PHE A 58 -0.73 -13.02 -3.86
C PHE A 58 0.35 -11.92 -3.82
N TYR A 59 1.40 -12.06 -4.62
CA TYR A 59 2.58 -11.23 -4.69
C TYR A 59 2.64 -10.25 -5.86
N ARG A 60 1.82 -10.46 -6.89
CA ARG A 60 1.78 -9.58 -8.05
C ARG A 60 0.32 -9.36 -8.41
N TRP A 61 -0.20 -8.29 -7.91
CA TRP A 61 -1.41 -7.83 -8.46
C TRP A 61 -1.20 -7.40 -9.91
N ASN A 62 -1.88 -8.11 -10.77
CA ASN A 62 -1.84 -7.77 -12.19
C ASN A 62 -2.73 -6.55 -12.40
N LYS A 63 -2.16 -5.36 -12.21
CA LYS A 63 -2.88 -4.11 -12.35
C LYS A 63 -3.50 -3.94 -13.73
N GLU A 64 -2.87 -4.54 -14.76
CA GLU A 64 -3.37 -4.47 -16.12
C GLU A 64 -4.67 -5.26 -16.30
N ASP A 65 -4.77 -6.44 -15.73
CA ASP A 65 -5.97 -7.27 -15.86
C ASP A 65 -7.15 -6.67 -15.10
N ILE A 66 -6.93 -6.17 -13.89
CA ILE A 66 -7.98 -5.45 -13.14
C ILE A 66 -8.40 -4.19 -13.89
N LEU A 67 -7.44 -3.47 -14.49
CA LEU A 67 -7.75 -2.31 -15.31
C LEU A 67 -8.58 -2.67 -16.54
N LYS A 68 -8.27 -3.77 -17.23
CA LYS A 68 -9.07 -4.30 -18.35
C LYS A 68 -10.50 -4.63 -17.91
N VAL A 69 -10.64 -5.32 -16.77
CA VAL A 69 -11.96 -5.64 -16.19
C VAL A 69 -12.75 -4.37 -15.87
N ALA A 70 -12.13 -3.39 -15.24
CA ALA A 70 -12.79 -2.12 -14.89
C ALA A 70 -13.23 -1.34 -16.16
N LYS A 71 -12.40 -1.33 -17.20
CA LYS A 71 -12.74 -0.77 -18.52
C LYS A 71 -13.92 -1.50 -19.15
N HIS A 72 -13.89 -2.83 -19.16
CA HIS A 72 -14.98 -3.65 -19.72
C HIS A 72 -16.31 -3.41 -18.99
N LYS A 73 -16.27 -3.31 -17.67
CA LYS A 73 -17.44 -2.98 -16.83
C LYS A 73 -17.87 -1.51 -16.91
N LYS A 74 -17.10 -0.66 -17.60
CA LYS A 74 -17.32 0.80 -17.66
C LYS A 74 -17.41 1.43 -16.26
N ASP A 75 -16.69 0.87 -15.28
CA ASP A 75 -16.69 1.31 -13.88
C ASP A 75 -15.75 2.52 -13.68
N ALA A 76 -16.29 3.71 -13.93
CA ALA A 76 -15.54 4.95 -13.82
C ALA A 76 -14.97 5.20 -12.41
N GLY A 77 -15.70 4.79 -11.35
CA GLY A 77 -15.25 4.90 -9.96
C GLY A 77 -14.02 4.05 -9.69
N MET A 78 -14.06 2.80 -10.12
CA MET A 78 -12.92 1.89 -10.01
C MET A 78 -11.74 2.34 -10.86
N LEU A 79 -11.96 2.81 -12.09
CA LEU A 79 -10.90 3.32 -12.94
C LEU A 79 -10.17 4.51 -12.30
N SER A 80 -10.91 5.43 -11.70
CA SER A 80 -10.34 6.57 -10.96
C SER A 80 -9.51 6.12 -9.74
N TYR A 81 -10.04 5.15 -8.97
CA TYR A 81 -9.32 4.58 -7.84
C TYR A 81 -8.02 3.88 -8.27
N LEU A 82 -8.08 3.04 -9.31
CA LEU A 82 -6.92 2.33 -9.85
C LEU A 82 -5.84 3.30 -10.36
N GLY A 83 -6.25 4.38 -11.02
CA GLY A 83 -5.33 5.46 -11.42
C GLY A 83 -4.62 6.09 -10.22
N SER A 84 -5.38 6.38 -9.15
CA SER A 84 -4.82 6.93 -7.91
C SER A 84 -3.89 5.94 -7.20
N LEU A 85 -4.26 4.66 -7.16
CA LEU A 85 -3.44 3.61 -6.56
C LEU A 85 -2.14 3.40 -7.35
N ASN A 86 -2.19 3.40 -8.67
CA ASN A 86 -1.00 3.32 -9.51
C ASN A 86 -0.05 4.49 -9.26
N ALA A 87 -0.57 5.72 -9.24
CA ALA A 87 0.26 6.89 -8.95
C ALA A 87 0.91 6.81 -7.56
N TYR A 88 0.22 6.23 -6.57
CA TYR A 88 0.80 5.94 -5.26
C TYR A 88 1.93 4.91 -5.34
N LEU A 89 1.72 3.79 -6.04
CA LEU A 89 2.72 2.73 -6.19
C LEU A 89 3.97 3.24 -6.93
N ASP A 90 3.78 4.00 -8.01
CA ASP A 90 4.87 4.63 -8.76
C ASP A 90 5.68 5.61 -7.88
N ALA A 91 5.00 6.34 -7.00
CA ALA A 91 5.67 7.22 -6.03
C ALA A 91 6.47 6.42 -5.00
N CYS A 92 5.94 5.30 -4.52
CA CYS A 92 6.65 4.40 -3.60
C CYS A 92 7.90 3.81 -4.23
N GLU A 93 7.80 3.32 -5.46
CA GLU A 93 8.91 2.75 -6.20
C GLU A 93 10.04 3.76 -6.40
N LYS A 94 9.71 4.98 -6.79
CA LYS A 94 10.68 6.07 -6.97
C LYS A 94 11.31 6.55 -5.66
N LEU A 95 10.61 6.46 -4.53
CA LEU A 95 11.14 6.83 -3.21
C LEU A 95 11.99 5.74 -2.58
N ASN A 96 11.87 4.51 -3.04
CA ASN A 96 12.62 3.37 -2.55
C ASN A 96 13.57 2.83 -3.64
N PRO A 97 14.53 3.65 -4.10
CA PRO A 97 15.49 3.21 -5.10
C PRO A 97 16.40 2.16 -4.46
N ASN A 98 16.85 1.22 -5.26
CA ASN A 98 17.96 0.36 -4.87
C ASN A 98 19.17 1.22 -4.47
N ALA A 99 20.08 0.67 -3.67
CA ALA A 99 21.17 1.38 -2.97
C ALA A 99 22.08 2.27 -3.86
N TRP A 100 21.91 2.23 -5.17
CA TRP A 100 22.75 2.91 -6.15
C TRP A 100 22.03 4.03 -6.92
N ASN A 101 20.73 4.19 -6.75
CA ASN A 101 19.94 5.11 -7.58
C ASN A 101 19.03 5.99 -6.70
N TYR A 102 19.63 6.96 -6.06
CA TYR A 102 18.88 7.91 -5.21
C TYR A 102 18.15 8.94 -6.07
N ALA A 103 16.86 9.11 -5.80
CA ALA A 103 16.09 10.19 -6.41
C ALA A 103 16.76 11.55 -6.11
N SER A 104 16.94 12.36 -7.13
CA SER A 104 17.44 13.72 -7.01
C SER A 104 16.53 14.57 -6.12
N LYS A 105 17.02 15.71 -5.65
CA LYS A 105 16.21 16.64 -4.85
C LYS A 105 14.94 17.07 -5.60
N GLN A 106 15.05 17.29 -6.89
CA GLN A 106 13.91 17.71 -7.74
C GLN A 106 12.89 16.58 -7.91
N GLU A 107 13.33 15.36 -8.15
CA GLU A 107 12.45 14.20 -8.24
C GLU A 107 11.71 13.96 -6.92
N ARG A 108 12.40 14.03 -5.78
CA ARG A 108 11.75 13.92 -4.46
C ARG A 108 10.67 14.98 -4.26
N LEU A 109 10.90 16.21 -4.72
CA LEU A 109 9.90 17.28 -4.64
C LEU A 109 8.66 16.94 -5.48
N LEU A 110 8.85 16.47 -6.71
CA LEU A 110 7.75 16.05 -7.59
C LEU A 110 6.96 14.89 -7.01
N ILE A 111 7.64 13.91 -6.42
CA ILE A 111 7.01 12.78 -5.73
C ILE A 111 6.18 13.29 -4.53
N GLN A 112 6.72 14.19 -3.72
CA GLN A 112 6.00 14.77 -2.58
C GLN A 112 4.77 15.58 -3.03
N GLN A 113 4.85 16.30 -4.14
CA GLN A 113 3.69 16.98 -4.72
C GLN A 113 2.63 15.99 -5.22
N SER A 114 3.04 14.89 -5.87
CA SER A 114 2.15 13.81 -6.29
C SER A 114 1.43 13.17 -5.10
N LEU A 115 2.17 12.79 -4.06
CA LEU A 115 1.61 12.25 -2.83
C LEU A 115 0.64 13.23 -2.15
N THR A 116 0.91 14.52 -2.21
CA THR A 116 0.01 15.54 -1.66
C THR A 116 -1.31 15.61 -2.43
N ARG A 117 -1.26 15.58 -3.76
CA ARG A 117 -2.47 15.54 -4.61
C ARG A 117 -3.30 14.29 -4.34
N LEU A 118 -2.65 13.12 -4.26
CA LEU A 118 -3.32 11.85 -3.96
C LEU A 118 -3.95 11.84 -2.56
N ASN A 119 -3.24 12.39 -1.57
CA ASN A 119 -3.74 12.51 -0.22
C ASN A 119 -5.01 13.36 -0.16
N ASN A 120 -5.00 14.51 -0.82
CA ASN A 120 -6.16 15.41 -0.87
C ASN A 120 -7.33 14.76 -1.61
N ALA A 121 -7.10 14.17 -2.78
CA ALA A 121 -8.12 13.47 -3.54
C ALA A 121 -8.76 12.32 -2.74
N SER A 122 -7.94 11.55 -2.02
CA SER A 122 -8.42 10.46 -1.18
C SER A 122 -9.24 10.94 0.03
N LYS A 123 -8.85 12.07 0.62
CA LYS A 123 -9.55 12.66 1.77
C LYS A 123 -10.94 13.18 1.40
N ILE A 124 -11.10 13.75 0.22
CA ILE A 124 -12.35 14.37 -0.23
C ILE A 124 -13.32 13.40 -0.90
N TYR A 125 -12.94 12.12 -1.05
CA TYR A 125 -13.82 11.14 -1.68
C TYR A 125 -15.12 10.98 -0.91
N LYS A 126 -16.24 11.26 -1.58
CA LYS A 126 -17.59 11.24 -1.00
C LYS A 126 -18.40 9.99 -1.36
N GLY A 127 -17.92 9.17 -2.29
CA GLY A 127 -18.61 7.94 -2.70
C GLY A 127 -18.65 6.90 -1.58
N THR A 128 -19.60 5.99 -1.65
CA THR A 128 -19.78 4.92 -0.65
C THR A 128 -19.05 3.64 -1.01
N GLN A 129 -19.01 3.29 -2.29
CA GLN A 129 -18.52 1.99 -2.76
C GLN A 129 -17.03 1.75 -2.51
N LEU A 130 -16.18 2.77 -2.69
CA LEU A 130 -14.73 2.68 -2.54
C LEU A 130 -14.22 3.45 -1.32
N LYS A 131 -15.09 3.73 -0.34
CA LYS A 131 -14.75 4.55 0.81
C LYS A 131 -13.60 3.98 1.63
N SER A 132 -13.59 2.69 1.88
CA SER A 132 -12.52 2.02 2.64
C SER A 132 -11.20 2.01 1.87
N GLN A 133 -11.25 1.83 0.55
CA GLN A 133 -10.08 1.84 -0.33
C GLN A 133 -9.42 3.22 -0.38
N TYR A 134 -10.22 4.28 -0.54
CA TYR A 134 -9.71 5.65 -0.50
C TYR A 134 -9.21 6.06 0.89
N ALA A 135 -9.89 5.62 1.96
CA ALA A 135 -9.43 5.84 3.33
C ALA A 135 -8.05 5.19 3.57
N LEU A 136 -7.85 3.96 3.09
CA LEU A 136 -6.55 3.31 3.15
C LEU A 136 -5.49 4.07 2.34
N LEU A 137 -5.82 4.51 1.13
CA LEU A 137 -4.92 5.30 0.29
C LEU A 137 -4.52 6.62 0.98
N HIS A 138 -5.47 7.29 1.65
CA HIS A 138 -5.19 8.48 2.45
C HIS A 138 -4.19 8.20 3.58
N MET A 139 -4.38 7.12 4.34
CA MET A 139 -3.47 6.77 5.43
C MET A 139 -2.09 6.33 4.92
N ARG A 140 -2.03 5.64 3.78
CA ARG A 140 -0.77 5.25 3.12
C ARG A 140 0.02 6.48 2.66
N THR A 141 -0.63 7.44 2.00
CA THR A 141 0.03 8.68 1.56
C THR A 141 0.52 9.52 2.74
N ASN A 142 -0.25 9.62 3.82
CA ASN A 142 0.20 10.25 5.06
C ASN A 142 1.46 9.58 5.61
N MET A 143 1.49 8.24 5.61
CA MET A 143 2.63 7.50 6.14
C MET A 143 3.89 7.74 5.31
N MET A 144 3.77 7.74 3.97
CA MET A 144 4.89 8.05 3.07
C MET A 144 5.43 9.47 3.26
N LYS A 145 4.59 10.40 3.70
CA LYS A 145 4.95 11.78 4.04
C LYS A 145 5.45 11.95 5.46
N GLY A 146 5.48 10.89 6.28
CA GLY A 146 5.84 10.96 7.70
C GLY A 146 4.76 11.58 8.59
N PHE A 147 3.55 11.74 8.11
CA PHE A 147 2.43 12.36 8.82
C PHE A 147 1.74 11.37 9.78
N HIS A 148 2.52 10.83 10.72
CA HIS A 148 2.05 9.81 11.65
C HIS A 148 0.92 10.31 12.56
N GLN A 149 1.03 11.54 13.06
CA GLN A 149 -0.01 12.12 13.93
C GLN A 149 -1.34 12.30 13.18
N GLN A 150 -1.31 12.69 11.89
CA GLN A 150 -2.53 12.76 11.08
C GLN A 150 -3.18 11.39 10.91
N ASN A 151 -2.40 10.32 10.77
CA ASN A 151 -2.94 8.96 10.71
C ASN A 151 -3.62 8.55 12.01
N ILE A 152 -3.08 8.91 13.17
CA ILE A 152 -3.72 8.67 14.46
C ILE A 152 -5.05 9.42 14.54
N THR A 153 -5.05 10.69 14.22
CA THR A 153 -6.27 11.52 14.21
C THR A 153 -7.32 10.98 13.23
N TYR A 154 -6.91 10.63 12.01
CA TYR A 154 -7.82 10.10 11.00
C TYR A 154 -8.41 8.74 11.38
N TRP A 155 -7.62 7.84 11.96
CA TRP A 155 -8.11 6.56 12.47
C TRP A 155 -9.18 6.77 13.52
N ASN A 156 -8.91 7.57 14.54
CA ASN A 156 -9.84 7.80 15.64
C ASN A 156 -11.15 8.48 15.20
N ALA A 157 -11.06 9.41 14.24
CA ALA A 157 -12.21 10.16 13.78
C ALA A 157 -13.06 9.41 12.73
N ILE A 158 -12.43 8.64 11.83
CA ILE A 158 -13.07 8.14 10.61
C ILE A 158 -12.83 6.64 10.41
N ALA A 159 -11.58 6.21 10.29
CA ALA A 159 -11.25 4.88 9.76
C ALA A 159 -11.72 3.75 10.68
N SER A 160 -11.67 3.93 12.00
CA SER A 160 -12.14 2.95 12.99
C SER A 160 -13.65 2.66 12.90
N ARG A 161 -14.42 3.60 12.34
CA ARG A 161 -15.87 3.51 12.19
C ARG A 161 -16.31 2.94 10.84
N LEU A 162 -15.37 2.71 9.93
CA LEU A 162 -15.67 2.07 8.65
C LEU A 162 -16.08 0.62 8.86
N PRO A 163 -16.87 0.03 7.96
CA PRO A 163 -17.24 -1.38 8.03
C PRO A 163 -16.02 -2.29 8.18
N LYS A 164 -16.18 -3.39 8.90
CA LYS A 164 -15.15 -4.44 8.99
C LYS A 164 -14.82 -4.92 7.58
N SER A 165 -13.56 -4.84 7.22
CA SER A 165 -13.09 -5.17 5.88
C SER A 165 -11.56 -5.35 5.91
N PRO A 166 -10.98 -6.05 4.92
CA PRO A 166 -9.54 -6.16 4.79
C PRO A 166 -8.83 -4.80 4.74
N TRP A 167 -9.49 -3.81 4.15
CA TRP A 167 -8.99 -2.44 4.07
C TRP A 167 -8.88 -1.79 5.45
N ARG A 168 -9.86 -2.02 6.31
CA ARG A 168 -9.84 -1.50 7.69
C ARG A 168 -8.74 -2.16 8.52
N GLU A 169 -8.51 -3.45 8.36
CA GLU A 169 -7.40 -4.14 9.04
C GLU A 169 -6.03 -3.63 8.56
N ALA A 170 -5.86 -3.38 7.27
CA ALA A 170 -4.67 -2.73 6.75
C ALA A 170 -4.46 -1.32 7.34
N MET A 171 -5.52 -0.53 7.49
CA MET A 171 -5.47 0.78 8.15
C MET A 171 -5.12 0.68 9.63
N ARG A 172 -5.61 -0.35 10.32
CA ARG A 172 -5.25 -0.62 11.72
C ARG A 172 -3.75 -0.84 11.91
N ASN A 173 -3.11 -1.54 10.98
CA ASN A 173 -1.66 -1.73 11.01
C ASN A 173 -0.91 -0.40 10.81
N ILE A 174 -1.38 0.46 9.91
CA ILE A 174 -0.81 1.80 9.73
C ILE A 174 -0.98 2.65 10.99
N TYR A 175 -2.14 2.55 11.65
CA TYR A 175 -2.39 3.22 12.92
C TYR A 175 -1.44 2.75 14.02
N ALA A 176 -1.26 1.43 14.19
CA ALA A 176 -0.33 0.87 15.16
C ALA A 176 1.11 1.35 14.92
N ARG A 177 1.55 1.36 13.64
CA ARG A 177 2.86 1.92 13.26
C ARG A 177 2.96 3.42 13.57
N ALA A 178 1.88 4.18 13.36
CA ALA A 178 1.85 5.60 13.66
C ALA A 178 1.99 5.88 15.16
N LEU A 179 1.32 5.09 16.01
CA LEU A 179 1.49 5.14 17.47
C LEU A 179 2.94 4.86 17.87
N TRP A 180 3.52 3.80 17.31
CA TRP A 180 4.92 3.47 17.59
C TRP A 180 5.86 4.60 17.19
N LYS A 181 5.72 5.16 15.99
CA LYS A 181 6.56 6.26 15.50
C LYS A 181 6.41 7.58 16.28
N THR A 182 5.30 7.77 16.99
CA THR A 182 5.03 8.97 17.81
C THR A 182 5.28 8.73 19.31
N GLY A 183 5.84 7.58 19.68
CA GLY A 183 6.10 7.24 21.09
C GLY A 183 4.85 6.96 21.92
N LYS A 184 3.69 6.74 21.28
CA LYS A 184 2.40 6.47 21.93
C LYS A 184 2.09 4.98 22.00
N HIS A 185 3.11 4.18 22.28
CA HIS A 185 2.96 2.73 22.50
C HIS A 185 2.80 2.51 23.99
N GLN A 186 1.63 2.08 24.40
CA GLN A 186 1.36 1.46 25.68
C GLN A 186 1.13 -0.01 25.45
#